data_107667250b344bf21a4aa020186b0f32
#
_entry.id   107667250b344bf21a4aa020186b0f32
#
_cell.length_a   1.000
_cell.length_b   1.000
_cell.length_c   1.000
_cell.angle_alpha   90.00
_cell.angle_beta   90.00
_cell.angle_gamma   90.00
#
_symmetry.space_group_name_H-M   'P 1'
#
loop_
_entity.id
_entity.type
_entity.pdbx_description
1 polymer ?
#
loop_
_entity_poly.entity_id
_entity_poly.type
_entity_poly.pdbx_seq_one_letter_code
_entity_poly.pdbx_strand_id
1 'polypeptide(L)'
;MYNLFIVDDHPLMREGLAMILESQSDFNIVAMAGSAEEAMENIEKHRVDLLIVDISLPGMSGLELVKHMSALKPTLKMLVMSRHDEQLYAERVIRSGAKGYVMKVEARKVIIEAIRKILGGGIYISDAINERLIQSMMPGRRPIGQSPLEILSDRELEIFEMTGRGYKSGEIAERLHISPKTVESYRTRIKDKLSLTSAAELMKHAVQWVESSE
;
A
#
# COMPACT_ATOMS: atom_id res chain seq x y z
N MET A 1 18.00 10.06 -17.41
CA MET A 1 17.12 8.91 -17.58
C MET A 1 17.02 8.22 -16.23
N TYR A 2 15.83 8.05 -15.67
CA TYR A 2 15.60 7.45 -14.35
C TYR A 2 15.21 5.99 -14.49
N ASN A 3 15.83 5.14 -13.69
CA ASN A 3 15.59 3.71 -13.66
C ASN A 3 14.45 3.38 -12.68
N LEU A 4 13.38 2.82 -13.21
CA LEU A 4 12.18 2.47 -12.45
C LEU A 4 12.07 0.95 -12.33
N PHE A 5 11.60 0.48 -11.18
CA PHE A 5 11.28 -0.92 -10.93
C PHE A 5 9.82 -1.03 -10.50
N ILE A 6 9.04 -1.92 -11.13
CA ILE A 6 7.61 -2.10 -10.89
C ILE A 6 7.37 -3.42 -10.15
N VAL A 7 6.61 -3.37 -9.07
CA VAL A 7 6.20 -4.55 -8.29
C VAL A 7 4.68 -4.59 -8.19
N ASP A 8 4.07 -5.51 -8.92
CA ASP A 8 2.61 -5.69 -8.98
C ASP A 8 2.32 -7.14 -9.35
N ASP A 9 1.43 -7.84 -8.65
CA ASP A 9 1.11 -9.24 -8.91
C ASP A 9 0.22 -9.45 -10.14
N HIS A 10 -0.41 -8.38 -10.66
CA HIS A 10 -1.25 -8.42 -11.85
C HIS A 10 -0.41 -8.19 -13.13
N PRO A 11 -0.16 -9.21 -13.97
CA PRO A 11 0.72 -9.08 -15.15
C PRO A 11 0.28 -7.97 -16.11
N LEU A 12 -1.02 -7.90 -16.44
CA LEU A 12 -1.54 -6.88 -17.37
C LEU A 12 -1.37 -5.46 -16.83
N MET A 13 -1.53 -5.26 -15.51
CA MET A 13 -1.31 -3.95 -14.90
C MET A 13 0.17 -3.58 -14.95
N ARG A 14 1.03 -4.51 -14.61
CA ARG A 14 2.49 -4.34 -14.60
C ARG A 14 3.03 -4.00 -15.99
N GLU A 15 2.62 -4.77 -17.02
CA GLU A 15 3.00 -4.53 -18.41
C GLU A 15 2.41 -3.22 -18.95
N GLY A 16 1.13 -2.96 -18.67
CA GLY A 16 0.48 -1.71 -19.08
C GLY A 16 1.14 -0.47 -18.47
N LEU A 17 1.53 -0.55 -17.20
CA LEU A 17 2.24 0.53 -16.54
C LEU A 17 3.65 0.72 -17.14
N ALA A 18 4.37 -0.37 -17.41
CA ALA A 18 5.67 -0.33 -18.07
C ALA A 18 5.58 0.38 -19.42
N MET A 19 4.65 -0.01 -20.29
CA MET A 19 4.41 0.64 -21.59
C MET A 19 4.12 2.15 -21.46
N ILE A 20 3.31 2.53 -20.46
CA ILE A 20 2.99 3.93 -20.18
C ILE A 20 4.25 4.71 -19.80
N LEU A 21 5.08 4.16 -18.93
CA LEU A 21 6.26 4.83 -18.42
C LEU A 21 7.38 4.87 -19.46
N GLU A 22 7.62 3.81 -20.20
CA GLU A 22 8.61 3.76 -21.29
C GLU A 22 8.29 4.71 -22.45
N SER A 23 7.03 5.12 -22.61
CA SER A 23 6.66 6.16 -23.59
C SER A 23 7.20 7.56 -23.20
N GLN A 24 7.75 7.72 -22.00
CA GLN A 24 8.41 8.94 -21.54
C GLN A 24 9.92 8.82 -21.76
N SER A 25 10.54 9.81 -22.38
CA SER A 25 11.96 9.80 -22.72
C SER A 25 12.89 9.84 -21.53
N ASP A 26 12.38 10.21 -20.35
CA ASP A 26 13.13 10.36 -19.10
C ASP A 26 13.06 9.12 -18.19
N PHE A 27 12.27 8.09 -18.55
CA PHE A 27 12.09 6.87 -17.75
C PHE A 27 12.63 5.62 -18.48
N ASN A 28 13.11 4.66 -17.71
CA ASN A 28 13.57 3.35 -18.15
C ASN A 28 13.12 2.29 -17.14
N ILE A 29 12.42 1.26 -17.58
CA ILE A 29 12.02 0.14 -16.72
C ILE A 29 13.17 -0.87 -16.69
N VAL A 30 13.85 -0.96 -15.54
CA VAL A 30 15.03 -1.85 -15.39
C VAL A 30 14.67 -3.22 -14.87
N ALA A 31 13.53 -3.36 -14.18
CA ALA A 31 13.03 -4.63 -13.67
C ALA A 31 11.53 -4.56 -13.38
N MET A 32 10.91 -5.74 -13.36
CA MET A 32 9.53 -5.96 -12.92
C MET A 32 9.49 -7.21 -12.05
N ALA A 33 8.61 -7.23 -11.04
CA ALA A 33 8.40 -8.38 -10.16
C ALA A 33 6.91 -8.58 -9.85
N GLY A 34 6.51 -9.83 -9.62
CA GLY A 34 5.15 -10.20 -9.26
C GLY A 34 4.94 -10.40 -7.76
N SER A 35 5.99 -10.32 -6.96
CA SER A 35 5.94 -10.44 -5.49
C SER A 35 7.00 -9.59 -4.81
N ALA A 36 6.84 -9.39 -3.51
CA ALA A 36 7.83 -8.68 -2.70
C ALA A 36 9.16 -9.44 -2.62
N GLU A 37 9.10 -10.76 -2.52
CA GLU A 37 10.27 -11.63 -2.45
C GLU A 37 11.10 -11.54 -3.73
N GLU A 38 10.44 -11.63 -4.90
CA GLU A 38 11.09 -11.46 -6.20
C GLU A 38 11.71 -10.05 -6.34
N ALA A 39 11.03 -9.02 -5.86
CA ALA A 39 11.56 -7.67 -5.87
C ALA A 39 12.82 -7.55 -5.01
N MET A 40 12.84 -8.15 -3.81
CA MET A 40 14.01 -8.15 -2.93
C MET A 40 15.21 -8.86 -3.54
N GLU A 41 15.00 -9.98 -4.25
CA GLU A 41 16.06 -10.71 -4.95
C GLU A 41 16.64 -9.93 -6.14
N ASN A 42 15.85 -9.10 -6.78
CA ASN A 42 16.24 -8.41 -8.01
C ASN A 42 16.74 -6.98 -7.78
N ILE A 43 16.38 -6.33 -6.67
CA ILE A 43 16.71 -4.92 -6.41
C ILE A 43 18.24 -4.65 -6.38
N GLU A 44 19.02 -5.64 -5.97
CA GLU A 44 20.49 -5.53 -5.91
C GLU A 44 21.17 -5.69 -7.28
N LYS A 45 20.48 -6.28 -8.25
CA LYS A 45 21.00 -6.53 -9.60
C LYS A 45 20.92 -5.29 -10.51
N HIS A 46 20.16 -4.27 -10.06
CA HIS A 46 19.86 -3.10 -10.88
C HIS A 46 20.09 -1.82 -10.08
N ARG A 47 20.53 -0.76 -10.78
CA ARG A 47 20.48 0.59 -10.23
C ARG A 47 19.05 1.11 -10.36
N VAL A 48 18.36 1.23 -9.25
CA VAL A 48 16.96 1.70 -9.21
C VAL A 48 16.90 3.08 -8.57
N ASP A 49 16.27 4.04 -9.26
CA ASP A 49 16.06 5.40 -8.76
C ASP A 49 14.69 5.53 -8.07
N LEU A 50 13.69 4.75 -8.50
CA LEU A 50 12.37 4.70 -7.89
C LEU A 50 11.74 3.31 -8.02
N LEU A 51 11.19 2.81 -6.91
CA LEU A 51 10.42 1.58 -6.82
C LEU A 51 8.93 1.90 -6.78
N ILE A 52 8.15 1.30 -7.68
CA ILE A 52 6.68 1.40 -7.71
C ILE A 52 6.13 0.10 -7.14
N VAL A 53 5.28 0.18 -6.12
CA VAL A 53 4.84 -0.99 -5.33
C VAL A 53 3.33 -1.03 -5.20
N ASP A 54 2.71 -2.15 -5.57
CA ASP A 54 1.34 -2.44 -5.15
C ASP A 54 1.30 -2.88 -3.68
N ILE A 55 0.25 -2.50 -2.96
CA ILE A 55 0.03 -2.94 -1.57
C ILE A 55 -0.32 -4.42 -1.53
N SER A 56 -1.24 -4.86 -2.38
CA SER A 56 -1.83 -6.21 -2.35
C SER A 56 -0.96 -7.21 -3.11
N LEU A 57 0.20 -7.53 -2.57
CA LEU A 57 1.09 -8.56 -3.10
C LEU A 57 0.84 -9.92 -2.43
N PRO A 58 1.11 -11.04 -3.13
CA PRO A 58 1.11 -12.37 -2.52
C PRO A 58 2.25 -12.51 -1.50
N GLY A 59 2.05 -13.30 -0.46
CA GLY A 59 3.07 -13.51 0.58
C GLY A 59 3.28 -12.26 1.43
N MET A 60 4.43 -11.62 1.31
CA MET A 60 4.73 -10.34 1.96
C MET A 60 3.93 -9.22 1.30
N SER A 61 3.23 -8.39 2.08
CA SER A 61 2.50 -7.25 1.54
C SER A 61 3.44 -6.17 0.99
N GLY A 62 2.94 -5.36 0.04
CA GLY A 62 3.74 -4.27 -0.51
C GLY A 62 4.13 -3.22 0.54
N LEU A 63 3.32 -3.04 1.58
CA LEU A 63 3.65 -2.12 2.66
C LEU A 63 4.77 -2.67 3.56
N GLU A 64 4.82 -3.98 3.79
CA GLU A 64 5.96 -4.65 4.44
C GLU A 64 7.22 -4.54 3.59
N LEU A 65 7.11 -4.69 2.26
CA LEU A 65 8.22 -4.46 1.32
C LEU A 65 8.75 -3.02 1.43
N VAL A 66 7.87 -2.02 1.45
CA VAL A 66 8.26 -0.60 1.61
C VAL A 66 9.03 -0.39 2.91
N LYS A 67 8.56 -0.95 4.04
CA LYS A 67 9.26 -0.86 5.33
C LYS A 67 10.66 -1.50 5.26
N HIS A 68 10.75 -2.68 4.65
CA HIS A 68 12.02 -3.39 4.47
C HIS A 68 13.00 -2.58 3.63
N MET A 69 12.54 -2.10 2.46
CA MET A 69 13.36 -1.29 1.57
C MET A 69 13.77 0.04 2.20
N SER A 70 12.90 0.68 2.97
CA SER A 70 13.22 1.92 3.69
C SER A 70 14.34 1.72 4.72
N ALA A 71 14.40 0.55 5.38
CA ALA A 71 15.45 0.22 6.32
C ALA A 71 16.77 -0.16 5.61
N LEU A 72 16.71 -0.94 4.53
CA LEU A 72 17.89 -1.43 3.82
C LEU A 72 18.49 -0.38 2.88
N LYS A 73 17.66 0.42 2.22
CA LYS A 73 18.04 1.42 1.22
C LYS A 73 17.34 2.77 1.50
N PRO A 74 17.76 3.53 2.53
CA PRO A 74 17.07 4.76 2.95
C PRO A 74 16.97 5.84 1.87
N THR A 75 17.81 5.78 0.83
CA THR A 75 17.82 6.72 -0.29
C THR A 75 16.93 6.31 -1.45
N LEU A 76 16.44 5.06 -1.47
CA LEU A 76 15.53 4.56 -2.49
C LEU A 76 14.18 5.28 -2.39
N LYS A 77 13.78 5.90 -3.48
CA LYS A 77 12.46 6.52 -3.57
C LYS A 77 11.42 5.46 -3.87
N MET A 78 10.27 5.53 -3.21
CA MET A 78 9.20 4.56 -3.38
C MET A 78 7.86 5.27 -3.57
N LEU A 79 7.10 4.83 -4.58
CA LEU A 79 5.72 5.21 -4.85
C LEU A 79 4.83 3.99 -4.66
N VAL A 80 3.82 4.12 -3.83
CA VAL A 80 2.80 3.07 -3.69
C VAL A 80 1.65 3.35 -4.64
N MET A 81 1.23 2.32 -5.37
CA MET A 81 0.03 2.32 -6.20
C MET A 81 -0.92 1.25 -5.71
N SER A 82 -2.18 1.59 -5.43
CA SER A 82 -3.13 0.65 -4.86
C SER A 82 -4.57 0.88 -5.32
N ARG A 83 -5.42 -0.15 -5.17
CA ARG A 83 -6.87 -0.04 -5.32
C ARG A 83 -7.56 0.43 -4.04
N HIS A 84 -6.83 0.41 -2.93
CA HIS A 84 -7.36 0.86 -1.63
C HIS A 84 -7.51 2.37 -1.59
N ASP A 85 -8.43 2.84 -0.76
CA ASP A 85 -8.68 4.27 -0.59
C ASP A 85 -7.46 4.97 0.03
N GLU A 86 -7.11 6.12 -0.53
CA GLU A 86 -6.00 6.94 -0.06
C GLU A 86 -6.17 7.35 1.40
N GLN A 87 -7.39 7.66 1.82
CA GLN A 87 -7.69 8.11 3.18
C GLN A 87 -7.35 7.07 4.25
N LEU A 88 -7.35 5.80 3.87
CA LEU A 88 -7.09 4.68 4.77
C LEU A 88 -5.60 4.29 4.82
N TYR A 89 -4.90 4.43 3.71
CA TYR A 89 -3.56 3.85 3.56
C TYR A 89 -2.44 4.87 3.41
N ALA A 90 -2.71 6.09 2.86
CA ALA A 90 -1.64 7.02 2.53
C ALA A 90 -0.78 7.42 3.73
N GLU A 91 -1.38 7.66 4.91
CA GLU A 91 -0.62 7.98 6.11
C GLU A 91 0.34 6.84 6.51
N ARG A 92 -0.15 5.58 6.48
CA ARG A 92 0.69 4.40 6.76
C ARG A 92 1.82 4.24 5.76
N VAL A 93 1.52 4.46 4.48
CA VAL A 93 2.46 4.38 3.37
C VAL A 93 3.59 5.39 3.56
N ILE A 94 3.26 6.64 3.86
CA ILE A 94 4.26 7.69 4.11
C ILE A 94 5.08 7.39 5.38
N ARG A 95 4.45 6.99 6.47
CA ARG A 95 5.13 6.57 7.71
C ARG A 95 6.04 5.35 7.51
N SER A 96 5.74 4.50 6.55
CA SER A 96 6.58 3.34 6.17
C SER A 96 7.81 3.72 5.36
N GLY A 97 7.92 4.98 4.91
CA GLY A 97 9.08 5.51 4.18
C GLY A 97 8.86 5.75 2.69
N ALA A 98 7.69 5.42 2.14
CA ALA A 98 7.35 5.80 0.77
C ALA A 98 7.27 7.32 0.61
N LYS A 99 7.40 7.78 -0.62
CA LYS A 99 7.35 9.20 -0.99
C LYS A 99 6.06 9.59 -1.70
N GLY A 100 5.13 8.66 -1.87
CA GLY A 100 3.83 8.97 -2.45
C GLY A 100 2.89 7.80 -2.47
N TYR A 101 1.63 8.15 -2.68
CA TYR A 101 0.51 7.24 -2.86
C TYR A 101 -0.30 7.68 -4.08
N VAL A 102 -0.71 6.72 -4.91
CA VAL A 102 -1.57 6.93 -6.08
C VAL A 102 -2.57 5.79 -6.15
N MET A 103 -3.83 6.10 -6.38
CA MET A 103 -4.84 5.08 -6.63
C MET A 103 -4.69 4.50 -8.04
N LYS A 104 -4.78 3.17 -8.19
CA LYS A 104 -4.65 2.48 -9.51
C LYS A 104 -5.73 2.90 -10.53
N VAL A 105 -6.81 3.50 -10.08
CA VAL A 105 -7.88 4.02 -10.95
C VAL A 105 -7.56 5.40 -11.52
N GLU A 106 -6.48 6.03 -11.08
CA GLU A 106 -6.09 7.35 -11.51
C GLU A 106 -5.56 7.39 -12.94
N ALA A 107 -5.73 8.55 -13.58
CA ALA A 107 -5.32 8.71 -14.95
C ALA A 107 -3.78 8.62 -15.10
N ARG A 108 -3.35 8.10 -16.24
CA ARG A 108 -1.92 8.01 -16.64
C ARG A 108 -1.11 9.27 -16.31
N LYS A 109 -1.70 10.46 -16.52
CA LYS A 109 -1.04 11.75 -16.28
C LYS A 109 -0.66 11.93 -14.81
N VAL A 110 -1.51 11.50 -13.88
CA VAL A 110 -1.30 11.59 -12.43
C VAL A 110 -0.11 10.74 -12.00
N ILE A 111 -0.01 9.52 -12.52
CA ILE A 111 1.10 8.60 -12.21
C ILE A 111 2.45 9.19 -12.65
N ILE A 112 2.53 9.73 -13.86
CA ILE A 112 3.75 10.36 -14.40
C ILE A 112 4.15 11.58 -13.57
N GLU A 113 3.16 12.40 -13.19
CA GLU A 113 3.38 13.58 -12.35
C GLU A 113 3.89 13.19 -10.96
N ALA A 114 3.28 12.18 -10.34
CA ALA A 114 3.70 11.63 -9.04
C ALA A 114 5.16 11.17 -9.08
N ILE A 115 5.53 10.38 -10.08
CA ILE A 115 6.90 9.89 -10.25
C ILE A 115 7.89 11.05 -10.39
N ARG A 116 7.61 12.04 -11.24
CA ARG A 116 8.50 13.20 -11.43
C ARG A 116 8.66 14.04 -10.16
N LYS A 117 7.54 14.27 -9.44
CA LYS A 117 7.58 14.99 -8.14
C LYS A 117 8.46 14.27 -7.13
N ILE A 118 8.31 12.94 -7.01
CA ILE A 118 9.09 12.11 -6.09
C ILE A 118 10.57 12.07 -6.50
N LEU A 119 10.85 11.91 -7.78
CA LEU A 119 12.22 11.94 -8.30
C LEU A 119 12.89 13.32 -8.09
N GLY A 120 12.12 14.40 -8.09
CA GLY A 120 12.55 15.73 -7.71
C GLY A 120 12.76 15.96 -6.20
N GLY A 121 12.50 14.94 -5.37
CA GLY A 121 12.66 15.00 -3.90
C GLY A 121 11.41 15.41 -3.12
N GLY A 122 10.26 15.60 -3.81
CA GLY A 122 8.98 15.90 -3.17
C GLY A 122 8.24 14.65 -2.67
N ILE A 123 7.09 14.89 -2.05
CA ILE A 123 6.12 13.88 -1.64
C ILE A 123 4.87 14.05 -2.50
N TYR A 124 4.26 12.94 -2.95
CA TYR A 124 3.04 12.94 -3.73
C TYR A 124 1.91 12.27 -2.94
N ILE A 125 1.01 13.07 -2.41
CA ILE A 125 -0.24 12.70 -1.73
C ILE A 125 -1.26 13.79 -1.99
N SER A 126 -2.54 13.53 -1.74
CA SER A 126 -3.59 14.55 -1.82
C SER A 126 -3.41 15.64 -0.75
N ASP A 127 -3.98 16.81 -1.01
CA ASP A 127 -3.92 17.92 -0.05
C ASP A 127 -4.60 17.55 1.28
N ALA A 128 -5.68 16.78 1.24
CA ALA A 128 -6.39 16.32 2.43
C ALA A 128 -5.49 15.44 3.33
N ILE A 129 -4.74 14.52 2.74
CA ILE A 129 -3.79 13.69 3.48
C ILE A 129 -2.61 14.51 4.00
N ASN A 130 -2.13 15.47 3.20
CA ASN A 130 -1.05 16.37 3.62
C ASN A 130 -1.44 17.19 4.86
N GLU A 131 -2.65 17.77 4.88
CA GLU A 131 -3.17 18.49 6.02
C GLU A 131 -3.29 17.59 7.26
N ARG A 132 -3.80 16.38 7.12
CA ARG A 132 -3.89 15.40 8.23
C ARG A 132 -2.51 15.04 8.80
N LEU A 133 -1.52 14.82 7.94
CA LEU A 133 -0.15 14.55 8.37
C LEU A 133 0.45 15.74 9.14
N ILE A 134 0.29 16.97 8.64
CA ILE A 134 0.75 18.17 9.33
C ILE A 134 0.08 18.31 10.68
N GLN A 135 -1.24 18.11 10.76
CA GLN A 135 -2.00 18.19 12.02
C GLN A 135 -1.55 17.14 13.04
N SER A 136 -1.18 15.92 12.57
CA SER A 136 -0.69 14.85 13.44
C SER A 136 0.70 15.15 14.05
N MET A 137 1.46 16.06 13.46
CA MET A 137 2.80 16.47 13.93
C MET A 137 2.76 17.66 14.91
N MET A 138 1.60 18.33 15.11
CA MET A 138 1.49 19.48 16.00
C MET A 138 1.55 19.06 17.47
N PRO A 139 2.42 19.69 18.31
CA PRO A 139 2.50 19.39 19.73
C PRO A 139 1.19 19.72 20.46
N GLY A 140 0.75 18.82 21.35
CA GLY A 140 -0.41 19.04 22.23
C GLY A 140 -1.77 18.62 21.64
N ARG A 141 -1.86 18.20 20.39
CA ARG A 141 -3.01 17.44 19.91
C ARG A 141 -2.73 15.96 20.10
N ARG A 142 -3.59 15.25 20.78
CA ARG A 142 -3.69 13.80 20.65
C ARG A 142 -3.83 13.52 19.15
N PRO A 143 -3.16 12.49 18.58
CA PRO A 143 -3.45 12.04 17.23
C PRO A 143 -4.96 11.97 17.12
N ILE A 144 -5.55 12.64 16.13
CA ILE A 144 -6.99 12.68 15.94
C ILE A 144 -7.43 11.24 15.76
N GLY A 145 -8.05 10.66 16.82
CA GLY A 145 -8.43 9.28 16.92
C GLY A 145 -7.25 8.35 16.62
N GLN A 146 -6.61 7.79 17.63
CA GLN A 146 -6.02 6.47 17.43
C GLN A 146 -7.18 5.60 16.99
N SER A 147 -7.35 5.50 15.67
CA SER A 147 -8.28 4.51 15.15
C SER A 147 -7.84 3.19 15.78
N PRO A 148 -8.75 2.41 16.38
CA PRO A 148 -8.42 1.08 16.89
C PRO A 148 -7.63 0.25 15.86
N LEU A 149 -7.66 0.68 14.62
CA LEU A 149 -7.00 0.07 13.47
C LEU A 149 -5.49 0.38 13.35
N GLU A 150 -4.97 1.38 14.07
CA GLU A 150 -3.52 1.63 14.11
C GLU A 150 -2.73 0.45 14.73
N ILE A 151 -3.40 -0.35 15.56
CA ILE A 151 -2.83 -1.55 16.16
C ILE A 151 -2.83 -2.78 15.22
N LEU A 152 -3.58 -2.72 14.13
CA LEU A 152 -3.58 -3.78 13.13
C LEU A 152 -2.32 -3.71 12.28
N SER A 153 -1.73 -4.87 11.98
CA SER A 153 -0.71 -4.96 10.93
C SER A 153 -1.33 -4.64 9.57
N ASP A 154 -0.49 -4.38 8.58
CA ASP A 154 -0.97 -4.00 7.24
C ASP A 154 -1.84 -5.09 6.63
N ARG A 155 -1.45 -6.37 6.79
CA ARG A 155 -2.24 -7.52 6.32
C ARG A 155 -3.54 -7.71 7.11
N GLU A 156 -3.54 -7.43 8.39
CA GLU A 156 -4.76 -7.45 9.21
C GLU A 156 -5.72 -6.35 8.80
N LEU A 157 -5.22 -5.14 8.49
CA LEU A 157 -6.04 -4.04 8.00
C LEU A 157 -6.67 -4.36 6.64
N GLU A 158 -5.91 -4.92 5.71
CA GLU A 158 -6.39 -5.34 4.40
C GLU A 158 -7.52 -6.38 4.51
N ILE A 159 -7.35 -7.38 5.37
CA ILE A 159 -8.39 -8.40 5.64
C ILE A 159 -9.58 -7.78 6.36
N PHE A 160 -9.37 -6.83 7.26
CA PHE A 160 -10.43 -6.11 7.96
C PHE A 160 -11.27 -5.30 6.97
N GLU A 161 -10.65 -4.54 6.08
CA GLU A 161 -11.32 -3.79 5.00
C GLU A 161 -12.14 -4.72 4.11
N MET A 162 -11.53 -5.79 3.59
CA MET A 162 -12.24 -6.75 2.75
C MET A 162 -13.42 -7.39 3.47
N THR A 163 -13.28 -7.65 4.77
CA THR A 163 -14.39 -8.15 5.61
C THR A 163 -15.51 -7.12 5.67
N GLY A 164 -15.20 -5.84 5.86
CA GLY A 164 -16.18 -4.75 5.88
C GLY A 164 -16.87 -4.53 4.53
N ARG A 165 -16.18 -4.79 3.43
CA ARG A 165 -16.75 -4.80 2.07
C ARG A 165 -17.59 -6.05 1.75
N GLY A 166 -17.75 -6.96 2.72
CA GLY A 166 -18.62 -8.14 2.61
C GLY A 166 -17.97 -9.37 1.97
N TYR A 167 -16.66 -9.37 1.71
CA TYR A 167 -15.98 -10.54 1.16
C TYR A 167 -15.91 -11.70 2.16
N LYS A 168 -16.22 -12.91 1.66
CA LYS A 168 -16.08 -14.15 2.43
C LYS A 168 -14.61 -14.58 2.52
N SER A 169 -14.28 -15.41 3.50
CA SER A 169 -12.89 -15.88 3.71
C SER A 169 -12.27 -16.55 2.50
N GLY A 170 -13.06 -17.26 1.69
CA GLY A 170 -12.60 -17.86 0.44
C GLY A 170 -12.23 -16.81 -0.61
N GLU A 171 -13.04 -15.78 -0.77
CA GLU A 171 -12.82 -14.69 -1.72
C GLU A 171 -11.62 -13.81 -1.32
N ILE A 172 -11.46 -13.57 0.00
CA ILE A 172 -10.28 -12.88 0.55
C ILE A 172 -9.02 -13.70 0.30
N ALA A 173 -9.09 -15.01 0.57
CA ALA A 173 -7.98 -15.93 0.38
C ALA A 173 -7.49 -15.96 -1.07
N GLU A 174 -8.41 -16.01 -2.02
CA GLU A 174 -8.12 -15.99 -3.46
C GLU A 174 -7.44 -14.67 -3.87
N ARG A 175 -8.01 -13.53 -3.45
CA ARG A 175 -7.48 -12.19 -3.77
C ARG A 175 -6.10 -11.91 -3.18
N LEU A 176 -5.83 -12.44 -1.99
CA LEU A 176 -4.56 -12.24 -1.29
C LEU A 176 -3.56 -13.39 -1.49
N HIS A 177 -3.92 -14.39 -2.33
CA HIS A 177 -3.11 -15.57 -2.62
C HIS A 177 -2.64 -16.32 -1.35
N ILE A 178 -3.56 -16.47 -0.37
CA ILE A 178 -3.34 -17.20 0.88
C ILE A 178 -4.43 -18.27 1.08
N SER A 179 -4.29 -19.11 2.10
CA SER A 179 -5.34 -20.11 2.39
C SER A 179 -6.52 -19.47 3.16
N PRO A 180 -7.75 -19.98 3.00
CA PRO A 180 -8.89 -19.55 3.83
C PRO A 180 -8.61 -19.73 5.33
N LYS A 181 -7.86 -20.75 5.71
CA LYS A 181 -7.42 -20.97 7.10
C LYS A 181 -6.53 -19.84 7.59
N THR A 182 -5.67 -19.31 6.73
CA THR A 182 -4.82 -18.16 7.04
C THR A 182 -5.66 -16.91 7.26
N VAL A 183 -6.70 -16.67 6.44
CA VAL A 183 -7.65 -15.57 6.63
C VAL A 183 -8.36 -15.67 7.98
N GLU A 184 -8.83 -16.85 8.37
CA GLU A 184 -9.47 -17.05 9.67
C GLU A 184 -8.49 -16.81 10.84
N SER A 185 -7.24 -17.18 10.68
CA SER A 185 -6.20 -16.87 11.66
C SER A 185 -6.00 -15.36 11.83
N TYR A 186 -5.99 -14.60 10.74
CA TYR A 186 -5.94 -13.14 10.78
C TYR A 186 -7.19 -12.55 11.42
N ARG A 187 -8.39 -13.01 11.06
CA ARG A 187 -9.65 -12.57 11.69
C ARG A 187 -9.66 -12.79 13.20
N THR A 188 -9.06 -13.89 13.65
CA THR A 188 -8.90 -14.15 15.10
C THR A 188 -7.98 -13.11 15.74
N ARG A 189 -6.80 -12.87 15.16
CA ARG A 189 -5.87 -11.85 15.65
C ARG A 189 -6.46 -10.44 15.64
N ILE A 190 -7.24 -10.10 14.62
CA ILE A 190 -7.95 -8.81 14.53
C ILE A 190 -8.94 -8.69 15.69
N LYS A 191 -9.75 -9.73 15.96
CA LYS A 191 -10.67 -9.73 17.11
C LYS A 191 -9.94 -9.53 18.42
N ASP A 192 -8.85 -10.25 18.63
CA ASP A 192 -8.05 -10.15 19.86
C ASP A 192 -7.51 -8.72 20.02
N LYS A 193 -6.94 -8.13 18.97
CA LYS A 193 -6.40 -6.76 18.98
C LYS A 193 -7.46 -5.70 19.20
N LEU A 194 -8.63 -5.88 18.60
CA LEU A 194 -9.75 -4.93 18.71
C LEU A 194 -10.66 -5.24 19.91
N SER A 195 -10.33 -6.25 20.75
CA SER A 195 -11.14 -6.69 21.88
C SER A 195 -12.57 -7.08 21.49
N LEU A 196 -12.74 -7.72 20.33
CA LEU A 196 -14.03 -8.18 19.82
C LEU A 196 -14.25 -9.65 20.17
N THR A 197 -15.47 -9.99 20.58
CA THR A 197 -15.78 -11.31 21.13
C THR A 197 -16.35 -12.28 20.08
N SER A 198 -16.85 -11.76 18.93
CA SER A 198 -17.52 -12.58 17.94
C SER A 198 -17.16 -12.17 16.50
N ALA A 199 -17.40 -13.08 15.55
CA ALA A 199 -17.30 -12.77 14.11
C ALA A 199 -18.35 -11.74 13.67
N ALA A 200 -19.51 -11.71 14.31
CA ALA A 200 -20.55 -10.71 14.02
C ALA A 200 -20.11 -9.30 14.45
N GLU A 201 -19.46 -9.17 15.60
CA GLU A 201 -18.86 -7.89 16.03
C GLU A 201 -17.76 -7.45 15.08
N LEU A 202 -16.87 -8.35 14.67
CA LEU A 202 -15.84 -8.04 13.68
C LEU A 202 -16.45 -7.50 12.39
N MET A 203 -17.45 -8.18 11.84
CA MET A 203 -18.14 -7.76 10.64
C MET A 203 -18.78 -6.37 10.82
N LYS A 204 -19.52 -6.16 11.92
CA LYS A 204 -20.15 -4.87 12.22
C LYS A 204 -19.14 -3.74 12.28
N HIS A 205 -18.05 -3.93 13.01
CA HIS A 205 -16.98 -2.91 13.13
C HIS A 205 -16.30 -2.64 11.79
N ALA A 206 -16.06 -3.68 10.99
CA ALA A 206 -15.44 -3.54 9.69
C ALA A 206 -16.36 -2.78 8.69
N VAL A 207 -17.66 -3.08 8.67
CA VAL A 207 -18.65 -2.36 7.85
C VAL A 207 -18.72 -0.88 8.25
N GLN A 208 -18.90 -0.60 9.54
CA GLN A 208 -18.95 0.78 10.04
C GLN A 208 -17.71 1.58 9.69
N TRP A 209 -16.55 0.95 9.74
CA TRP A 209 -15.31 1.60 9.41
C TRP A 209 -15.21 1.92 7.91
N VAL A 210 -15.56 1.00 7.03
CA VAL A 210 -15.57 1.22 5.57
C VAL A 210 -16.54 2.36 5.23
N GLU A 211 -17.78 2.32 5.75
CA GLU A 211 -18.80 3.36 5.53
C GLU A 211 -18.38 4.75 6.05
N SER A 212 -17.62 4.82 7.13
CA SER A 212 -17.13 6.10 7.68
C SER A 212 -15.96 6.70 6.90
N SER A 213 -15.41 5.94 5.96
CA SER A 213 -14.22 6.29 5.20
C SER A 213 -14.54 6.62 3.73
N GLU A 214 -15.79 6.34 3.29
CA GLU A 214 -16.34 6.76 2.01
C GLU A 214 -17.01 8.14 2.13
#